data_7115ebe955ea4a20ae40b9e36534396b
#
_entry.id   7115ebe955ea4a20ae40b9e36534396b
#
_cell.length_a   1.000
_cell.length_b   1.000
_cell.length_c   1.000
_cell.angle_alpha   90.00
_cell.angle_beta   90.00
_cell.angle_gamma   90.00
#
_symmetry.space_group_name_H-M   'P 1'
#
loop_
_entity.id
_entity.type
_entity.pdbx_description
1 polymer ?
#
loop_
_entity_poly.entity_id
_entity_poly.type
_entity_poly.pdbx_seq_one_letter_code
_entity_poly.pdbx_strand_id
1 'polypeptide(L)'
;MDVEVDSILLAAHELKAPLAVLRQLALSFDGMDTANERIRSEMVSVSERAIRQVNDLTRIKRLDERLFDMEPVAVRAVCDDVVKELMYLFRFNQRDLYIKYSNRANLVIANRELLRSVVYNFLLNAMHYSGVETRSELVVKDKKDKVRIVIRDYGPALPRDVWKEMKRGWIKKPTSIAMRPGSSGLGLFIASKFSRYMNANVGAVRHRDGTSFFVELPISKQVSLF
;
A
#
# COMPACT_ATOMS: atom_id res chain seq x y z
N MET A 1 11.54 -18.96 16.40
CA MET A 1 12.02 -17.90 17.33
C MET A 1 12.86 -16.84 16.60
N ASP A 2 13.67 -17.20 15.61
CA ASP A 2 14.55 -16.22 14.89
C ASP A 2 13.80 -15.24 13.96
N VAL A 3 12.64 -15.62 13.43
CA VAL A 3 11.85 -14.77 12.50
C VAL A 3 11.13 -13.62 13.22
N GLU A 4 10.84 -13.76 14.52
CA GLU A 4 10.17 -12.72 15.33
C GLU A 4 11.14 -11.60 15.73
N VAL A 5 12.37 -11.93 16.07
CA VAL A 5 13.40 -10.96 16.45
C VAL A 5 13.82 -10.12 15.24
N ASP A 6 13.98 -10.75 14.07
CA ASP A 6 14.30 -10.07 12.80
C ASP A 6 13.18 -9.09 12.38
N SER A 7 11.90 -9.45 12.61
CA SER A 7 10.76 -8.59 12.29
C SER A 7 10.68 -7.36 13.19
N ILE A 8 10.98 -7.50 14.48
CA ILE A 8 10.98 -6.38 15.44
C ILE A 8 12.17 -5.45 15.21
N LEU A 9 13.36 -5.99 14.96
CA LEU A 9 14.55 -5.20 14.63
C LEU A 9 14.36 -4.41 13.34
N LEU A 10 13.73 -5.02 12.34
CA LEU A 10 13.43 -4.36 11.10
C LEU A 10 12.36 -3.28 11.28
N ALA A 11 11.29 -3.56 12.04
CA ALA A 11 10.27 -2.58 12.39
C ALA A 11 10.89 -1.36 13.10
N ALA A 12 11.81 -1.58 14.05
CA ALA A 12 12.53 -0.52 14.72
C ALA A 12 13.42 0.28 13.74
N HIS A 13 14.01 -0.38 12.75
CA HIS A 13 14.82 0.27 11.72
C HIS A 13 13.96 1.12 10.79
N GLU A 14 12.77 0.62 10.41
CA GLU A 14 11.82 1.30 9.56
C GLU A 14 11.14 2.51 10.23
N LEU A 15 10.96 2.46 11.52
CA LEU A 15 10.49 3.60 12.32
C LEU A 15 11.56 4.69 12.46
N LYS A 16 12.85 4.32 12.42
CA LYS A 16 13.97 5.26 12.54
C LYS A 16 14.00 6.27 11.39
N ALA A 17 13.76 5.83 10.16
CA ALA A 17 13.80 6.68 8.99
C ALA A 17 12.71 7.78 9.02
N PRO A 18 11.41 7.49 9.21
CA PRO A 18 10.38 8.53 9.30
C PRO A 18 10.57 9.44 10.51
N LEU A 19 11.06 8.93 11.63
CA LEU A 19 11.37 9.75 12.81
C LEU A 19 12.55 10.69 12.55
N ALA A 20 13.57 10.25 11.79
CA ALA A 20 14.69 11.10 11.41
C ALA A 20 14.24 12.24 10.47
N VAL A 21 13.35 11.94 9.52
CA VAL A 21 12.76 12.95 8.62
C VAL A 21 11.91 13.94 9.42
N LEU A 22 11.07 13.47 10.35
CA LEU A 22 10.29 14.33 11.24
C LEU A 22 11.18 15.26 12.06
N ARG A 23 12.27 14.73 12.61
CA ARG A 23 13.25 15.53 13.33
C ARG A 23 13.88 16.61 12.45
N GLN A 24 14.25 16.25 11.22
CA GLN A 24 14.86 17.21 10.28
C GLN A 24 13.87 18.30 9.88
N LEU A 25 12.62 17.95 9.60
CA LEU A 25 11.54 18.89 9.30
C LEU A 25 11.26 19.80 10.51
N ALA A 26 11.21 19.24 11.73
CA ALA A 26 11.06 20.02 12.96
C ALA A 26 12.21 21.02 13.18
N LEU A 27 13.45 20.64 12.84
CA LEU A 27 14.62 21.50 12.96
C LEU A 27 14.67 22.61 11.88
N SER A 28 14.02 22.41 10.76
CA SER A 28 13.91 23.41 9.67
C SER A 28 12.70 24.35 9.82
N PHE A 29 11.94 24.22 10.90
CA PHE A 29 10.75 25.01 11.17
C PHE A 29 11.15 26.37 11.78
N ASP A 30 11.29 27.39 10.94
CA ASP A 30 11.68 28.74 11.34
C ASP A 30 10.67 29.78 10.76
N GLY A 31 9.67 30.20 11.56
CA GLY A 31 8.74 31.27 11.24
C GLY A 31 7.32 30.91 10.76
N MET A 32 6.50 31.92 10.51
CA MET A 32 5.07 31.83 10.18
C MET A 32 4.76 32.17 8.71
N ASP A 33 5.31 31.43 7.76
CA ASP A 33 5.10 31.71 6.37
C ASP A 33 4.59 30.48 5.56
N THR A 34 4.21 30.63 4.31
CA THR A 34 3.67 29.55 3.46
C THR A 34 4.60 28.36 3.30
N ALA A 35 5.91 28.57 3.44
CA ALA A 35 6.90 27.49 3.47
C ALA A 35 6.71 26.60 4.71
N ASN A 36 6.35 27.19 5.83
CA ASN A 36 6.10 26.50 7.08
C ASN A 36 4.82 25.66 7.07
N GLU A 37 3.79 26.07 6.35
CA GLU A 37 2.60 25.23 6.15
C GLU A 37 2.93 23.96 5.34
N ARG A 38 3.81 24.06 4.36
CA ARG A 38 4.31 22.91 3.60
C ARG A 38 5.06 21.94 4.50
N ILE A 39 6.02 22.43 5.27
CA ILE A 39 6.82 21.63 6.20
C ILE A 39 5.90 20.96 7.24
N ARG A 40 4.97 21.69 7.83
CA ARG A 40 4.00 21.16 8.77
C ARG A 40 3.14 20.05 8.16
N SER A 41 2.63 20.25 6.95
CA SER A 41 1.84 19.26 6.23
C SER A 41 2.64 17.98 5.95
N GLU A 42 3.91 18.12 5.58
CA GLU A 42 4.81 17.00 5.35
C GLU A 42 5.14 16.25 6.65
N MET A 43 5.36 16.96 7.76
CA MET A 43 5.54 16.36 9.08
C MET A 43 4.33 15.52 9.50
N VAL A 44 3.11 16.06 9.33
CA VAL A 44 1.87 15.33 9.62
C VAL A 44 1.78 14.07 8.76
N SER A 45 1.99 14.19 7.44
CA SER A 45 1.93 13.06 6.52
C SER A 45 2.93 11.95 6.86
N VAL A 46 4.16 12.31 7.22
CA VAL A 46 5.21 11.35 7.60
C VAL A 46 4.84 10.69 8.94
N SER A 47 4.30 11.45 9.90
CA SER A 47 3.84 10.91 11.19
C SER A 47 2.71 9.91 11.03
N GLU A 48 1.69 10.26 10.25
CA GLU A 48 0.54 9.39 9.98
C GLU A 48 0.97 8.10 9.30
N ARG A 49 1.90 8.19 8.34
CA ARG A 49 2.48 7.01 7.70
C ARG A 49 3.22 6.12 8.70
N ALA A 50 4.01 6.70 9.59
CA ALA A 50 4.74 5.96 10.62
C ALA A 50 3.78 5.26 11.59
N ILE A 51 2.75 5.96 12.09
CA ILE A 51 1.71 5.40 12.96
C ILE A 51 0.99 4.23 12.25
N ARG A 52 0.65 4.40 10.97
CA ARG A 52 0.01 3.34 10.20
C ARG A 52 0.91 2.10 10.06
N GLN A 53 2.20 2.28 9.79
CA GLN A 53 3.15 1.18 9.71
C GLN A 53 3.25 0.41 11.03
N VAL A 54 3.29 1.10 12.16
CA VAL A 54 3.26 0.47 13.49
C VAL A 54 1.98 -0.34 13.70
N ASN A 55 0.82 0.23 13.35
CA ASN A 55 -0.45 -0.46 13.46
C ASN A 55 -0.51 -1.72 12.59
N ASP A 56 -0.02 -1.63 11.35
CA ASP A 56 0.01 -2.77 10.44
C ASP A 56 0.97 -3.86 10.92
N LEU A 57 2.12 -3.51 11.51
CA LEU A 57 3.02 -4.48 12.14
C LEU A 57 2.38 -5.17 13.34
N THR A 58 1.67 -4.42 14.18
CA THR A 58 0.89 -4.98 15.29
C THR A 58 -0.18 -5.96 14.78
N ARG A 59 -0.87 -5.60 13.69
CA ARG A 59 -1.84 -6.51 13.05
C ARG A 59 -1.18 -7.77 12.50
N ILE A 60 0.00 -7.67 11.87
CA ILE A 60 0.75 -8.84 11.39
C ILE A 60 1.04 -9.82 12.53
N LYS A 61 1.47 -9.33 13.68
CA LYS A 61 1.70 -10.17 14.87
C LYS A 61 0.44 -10.89 15.32
N ARG A 62 -0.73 -10.25 15.19
CA ARG A 62 -2.03 -10.80 15.59
C ARG A 62 -2.71 -11.66 14.53
N LEU A 63 -2.16 -11.78 13.30
CA LEU A 63 -2.74 -12.66 12.27
C LEU A 63 -2.79 -14.13 12.72
N ASP A 64 -1.80 -14.59 13.47
CA ASP A 64 -1.74 -15.96 13.97
C ASP A 64 -2.82 -16.25 15.02
N GLU A 65 -3.34 -15.22 15.68
CA GLU A 65 -4.42 -15.31 16.67
C GLU A 65 -5.82 -15.44 16.02
N ARG A 66 -5.91 -15.41 14.69
CA ARG A 66 -7.16 -15.48 13.90
C ARG A 66 -8.24 -14.48 14.31
N LEU A 67 -7.82 -13.27 14.71
CA LEU A 67 -8.71 -12.21 15.19
C LEU A 67 -9.35 -11.37 14.07
N PHE A 68 -9.10 -11.71 12.81
CA PHE A 68 -9.61 -10.96 11.67
C PHE A 68 -10.64 -11.78 10.91
N ASP A 69 -11.91 -11.48 11.16
CA ASP A 69 -13.02 -12.16 10.49
C ASP A 69 -13.05 -11.84 9.00
N MET A 70 -13.42 -12.85 8.22
CA MET A 70 -13.60 -12.73 6.79
C MET A 70 -15.09 -12.51 6.50
N GLU A 71 -15.40 -11.43 5.81
CA GLU A 71 -16.77 -11.01 5.52
C GLU A 71 -16.95 -10.63 4.05
N PRO A 72 -18.19 -10.53 3.55
CA PRO A 72 -18.48 -9.95 2.26
C PRO A 72 -18.16 -8.45 2.24
N VAL A 73 -17.13 -8.03 1.50
CA VAL A 73 -16.65 -6.65 1.44
C VAL A 73 -16.88 -6.07 0.05
N ALA A 74 -17.49 -4.88 -0.01
CA ALA A 74 -17.64 -4.11 -1.23
C ALA A 74 -16.29 -3.48 -1.62
N VAL A 75 -15.66 -4.03 -2.66
CA VAL A 75 -14.32 -3.58 -3.13
C VAL A 75 -14.31 -2.10 -3.46
N ARG A 76 -15.37 -1.61 -4.13
CA ARG A 76 -15.48 -0.20 -4.50
C ARG A 76 -15.43 0.71 -3.28
N ALA A 77 -16.19 0.39 -2.23
CA ALA A 77 -16.22 1.19 -1.01
C ALA A 77 -14.83 1.27 -0.34
N VAL A 78 -14.10 0.14 -0.27
CA VAL A 78 -12.73 0.12 0.27
C VAL A 78 -11.78 0.98 -0.57
N CYS A 79 -11.86 0.87 -1.90
CA CYS A 79 -11.03 1.68 -2.80
C CYS A 79 -11.35 3.17 -2.68
N ASP A 80 -12.64 3.54 -2.66
CA ASP A 80 -13.08 4.92 -2.52
C ASP A 80 -12.61 5.55 -1.20
N ASP A 81 -12.67 4.81 -0.08
CA ASP A 81 -12.17 5.25 1.23
C ASP A 81 -10.67 5.55 1.17
N VAL A 82 -9.87 4.66 0.58
CA VAL A 82 -8.42 4.84 0.46
C VAL A 82 -8.07 5.98 -0.51
N VAL A 83 -8.77 6.07 -1.62
CA VAL A 83 -8.58 7.17 -2.59
C VAL A 83 -8.88 8.51 -1.94
N LYS A 84 -10.00 8.63 -1.21
CA LYS A 84 -10.37 9.84 -0.50
C LYS A 84 -9.29 10.28 0.49
N GLU A 85 -8.71 9.33 1.21
CA GLU A 85 -7.64 9.60 2.17
C GLU A 85 -6.34 10.06 1.47
N LEU A 86 -5.95 9.42 0.36
CA LEU A 86 -4.70 9.71 -0.34
C LEU A 86 -4.79 10.86 -1.35
N MET A 87 -5.99 11.29 -1.74
CA MET A 87 -6.19 12.31 -2.79
C MET A 87 -5.45 13.62 -2.49
N TYR A 88 -5.43 14.03 -1.22
CA TYR A 88 -4.67 15.21 -0.81
C TYR A 88 -3.17 15.05 -1.12
N LEU A 89 -2.59 13.88 -0.80
CA LEU A 89 -1.17 13.60 -1.06
C LEU A 89 -0.86 13.54 -2.55
N PHE A 90 -1.76 12.98 -3.37
CA PHE A 90 -1.60 12.99 -4.83
C PHE A 90 -1.56 14.42 -5.37
N ARG A 91 -2.52 15.27 -4.98
CA ARG A 91 -2.58 16.68 -5.38
C ARG A 91 -1.36 17.48 -4.90
N PHE A 92 -0.97 17.29 -3.64
CA PHE A 92 0.18 17.97 -3.06
C PHE A 92 1.49 17.65 -3.80
N ASN A 93 1.64 16.39 -4.27
CA ASN A 93 2.79 15.95 -5.06
C ASN A 93 2.61 16.17 -6.58
N GLN A 94 1.60 16.94 -7.02
CA GLN A 94 1.30 17.22 -8.43
C GLN A 94 1.19 15.94 -9.27
N ARG A 95 0.45 14.96 -8.77
CA ARG A 95 0.25 13.66 -9.42
C ARG A 95 -1.23 13.36 -9.59
N ASP A 96 -1.58 12.82 -10.74
CA ASP A 96 -2.95 12.44 -11.05
C ASP A 96 -3.22 10.98 -10.67
N LEU A 97 -4.45 10.72 -10.22
CA LEU A 97 -4.94 9.38 -9.99
C LEU A 97 -6.17 9.12 -10.86
N TYR A 98 -6.02 8.23 -11.83
CA TYR A 98 -7.13 7.74 -12.65
C TYR A 98 -7.77 6.53 -11.99
N ILE A 99 -9.11 6.53 -11.91
CA ILE A 99 -9.86 5.46 -11.24
C ILE A 99 -10.87 4.86 -12.22
N LYS A 100 -10.85 3.55 -12.34
CA LYS A 100 -11.81 2.81 -13.17
C LYS A 100 -12.34 1.59 -12.41
N TYR A 101 -13.65 1.54 -12.23
CA TYR A 101 -14.33 0.38 -11.65
C TYR A 101 -14.97 -0.46 -12.74
N SER A 102 -15.07 -1.77 -12.50
CA SER A 102 -15.95 -2.64 -13.29
C SER A 102 -17.42 -2.25 -13.06
N ASN A 103 -18.27 -2.58 -14.03
CA ASN A 103 -19.70 -2.26 -13.95
C ASN A 103 -20.46 -3.15 -12.95
N ARG A 104 -19.85 -4.17 -12.37
CA ARG A 104 -20.47 -5.07 -11.40
C ARG A 104 -20.13 -4.62 -9.99
N ALA A 105 -21.16 -4.54 -9.14
CA ALA A 105 -20.98 -4.38 -7.70
C ALA A 105 -20.59 -5.72 -7.09
N ASN A 106 -19.29 -6.04 -7.07
CA ASN A 106 -18.82 -7.32 -6.55
C ASN A 106 -18.45 -7.20 -5.08
N LEU A 107 -19.05 -8.08 -4.28
CA LEU A 107 -18.58 -8.38 -2.94
C LEU A 107 -17.47 -9.45 -3.03
N VAL A 108 -16.43 -9.28 -2.26
CA VAL A 108 -15.35 -10.27 -2.11
C VAL A 108 -15.31 -10.77 -0.67
N ILE A 109 -14.82 -11.99 -0.46
CA ILE A 109 -14.56 -12.48 0.89
C ILE A 109 -13.20 -11.96 1.33
N ALA A 110 -13.22 -11.03 2.28
CA ALA A 110 -12.03 -10.37 2.81
C ALA A 110 -12.26 -9.84 4.24
N ASN A 111 -11.18 -9.46 4.91
CA ASN A 111 -11.28 -8.55 6.03
C ASN A 111 -11.12 -7.12 5.51
N ARG A 112 -12.08 -6.24 5.84
CA ARG A 112 -12.12 -4.85 5.31
C ARG A 112 -10.87 -4.05 5.64
N GLU A 113 -10.36 -4.15 6.86
CA GLU A 113 -9.19 -3.38 7.31
C GLU A 113 -7.91 -3.87 6.66
N LEU A 114 -7.73 -5.20 6.54
CA LEU A 114 -6.56 -5.77 5.89
C LEU A 114 -6.55 -5.44 4.39
N LEU A 115 -7.70 -5.54 3.72
CA LEU A 115 -7.83 -5.16 2.31
C LEU A 115 -7.54 -3.67 2.09
N ARG A 116 -8.07 -2.81 2.98
CA ARG A 116 -7.81 -1.37 2.96
C ARG A 116 -6.31 -1.07 3.08
N SER A 117 -5.60 -1.76 3.98
CA SER A 117 -4.14 -1.61 4.12
C SER A 117 -3.40 -2.06 2.86
N VAL A 118 -3.80 -3.16 2.22
CA VAL A 118 -3.19 -3.62 0.95
C VAL A 118 -3.33 -2.56 -0.15
N VAL A 119 -4.55 -2.04 -0.36
CA VAL A 119 -4.83 -1.01 -1.37
C VAL A 119 -4.07 0.27 -1.06
N TYR A 120 -4.04 0.69 0.20
CA TYR A 120 -3.31 1.86 0.66
C TYR A 120 -1.81 1.76 0.34
N ASN A 121 -1.17 0.64 0.70
CA ASN A 121 0.25 0.42 0.45
C ASN A 121 0.58 0.43 -1.05
N PHE A 122 -0.28 -0.13 -1.91
CA PHE A 122 -0.08 -0.10 -3.35
C PHE A 122 -0.25 1.30 -3.93
N LEU A 123 -1.28 2.06 -3.51
CA LEU A 123 -1.49 3.43 -3.97
C LEU A 123 -0.38 4.37 -3.48
N LEU A 124 0.05 4.22 -2.24
CA LEU A 124 1.17 4.99 -1.70
C LEU A 124 2.47 4.72 -2.48
N ASN A 125 2.73 3.46 -2.81
CA ASN A 125 3.84 3.10 -3.68
C ASN A 125 3.71 3.74 -5.07
N ALA A 126 2.53 3.66 -5.70
CA ALA A 126 2.32 4.29 -7.00
C ALA A 126 2.55 5.80 -6.94
N MET A 127 2.07 6.47 -5.89
CA MET A 127 2.32 7.89 -5.67
C MET A 127 3.81 8.21 -5.55
N HIS A 128 4.56 7.42 -4.78
CA HIS A 128 6.00 7.69 -4.57
C HIS A 128 6.85 7.41 -5.80
N TYR A 129 6.47 6.44 -6.62
CA TYR A 129 7.30 5.98 -7.74
C TYR A 129 6.89 6.55 -9.10
N SER A 130 5.69 7.07 -9.25
CA SER A 130 5.31 7.84 -10.44
C SER A 130 6.18 9.08 -10.58
N GLY A 131 6.55 9.42 -11.80
CA GLY A 131 7.25 10.68 -12.08
C GLY A 131 6.37 11.90 -11.79
N VAL A 132 6.99 13.07 -11.74
CA VAL A 132 6.25 14.35 -11.70
C VAL A 132 5.42 14.45 -12.98
N GLU A 133 4.18 14.96 -12.87
CA GLU A 133 3.23 15.09 -14.00
C GLU A 133 2.81 13.74 -14.65
N THR A 134 3.12 12.60 -14.01
CA THR A 134 2.61 11.32 -14.45
C THR A 134 1.36 10.93 -13.67
N ARG A 135 0.51 10.12 -14.29
CA ARG A 135 -0.68 9.58 -13.63
C ARG A 135 -0.37 8.24 -12.98
N SER A 136 -1.06 7.94 -11.90
CA SER A 136 -1.23 6.58 -11.38
C SER A 136 -2.63 6.07 -11.74
N GLU A 137 -2.82 4.76 -11.78
CA GLU A 137 -4.13 4.19 -12.11
C GLU A 137 -4.55 3.19 -11.03
N LEU A 138 -5.79 3.29 -10.58
CA LEU A 138 -6.51 2.27 -9.82
C LEU A 138 -7.59 1.67 -10.71
N VAL A 139 -7.48 0.39 -11.01
CA VAL A 139 -8.44 -0.29 -11.89
C VAL A 139 -8.96 -1.54 -11.19
N VAL A 140 -10.28 -1.63 -11.02
CA VAL A 140 -10.96 -2.83 -10.53
C VAL A 140 -11.53 -3.58 -11.73
N LYS A 141 -11.18 -4.86 -11.86
CA LYS A 141 -11.60 -5.74 -12.96
C LYS A 141 -12.26 -6.99 -12.42
N ASP A 142 -13.35 -7.37 -13.03
CA ASP A 142 -13.96 -8.67 -12.80
C ASP A 142 -13.23 -9.76 -13.58
N LYS A 143 -12.99 -10.87 -12.93
CA LYS A 143 -12.57 -12.13 -13.52
C LYS A 143 -13.56 -13.19 -13.08
N LYS A 144 -13.81 -14.22 -13.87
CA LYS A 144 -14.84 -15.27 -13.66
C LYS A 144 -15.36 -15.42 -12.21
N ASP A 145 -14.49 -15.78 -11.28
CA ASP A 145 -14.75 -16.06 -9.87
C ASP A 145 -13.99 -15.15 -8.88
N LYS A 146 -13.32 -14.12 -9.41
CA LYS A 146 -12.46 -13.23 -8.65
C LYS A 146 -12.64 -11.77 -9.06
N VAL A 147 -12.33 -10.87 -8.14
CA VAL A 147 -12.13 -9.46 -8.42
C VAL A 147 -10.64 -9.16 -8.33
N ARG A 148 -10.10 -8.48 -9.33
CA ARG A 148 -8.71 -8.00 -9.33
C ARG A 148 -8.70 -6.49 -9.17
N ILE A 149 -8.02 -6.01 -8.13
CA ILE A 149 -7.66 -4.61 -7.93
C ILE A 149 -6.23 -4.44 -8.46
N VAL A 150 -6.04 -3.52 -9.39
CA VAL A 150 -4.74 -3.22 -10.01
C VAL A 150 -4.41 -1.77 -9.73
N ILE A 151 -3.23 -1.52 -9.21
CA ILE A 151 -2.66 -0.18 -9.06
C ILE A 151 -1.40 -0.12 -9.94
N ARG A 152 -1.38 0.83 -10.90
CA ARG A 152 -0.29 1.04 -11.82
C ARG A 152 0.40 2.38 -11.54
N ASP A 153 1.71 2.35 -11.50
CA ASP A 153 2.58 3.52 -11.58
C ASP A 153 3.22 3.64 -12.98
N TYR A 154 3.62 4.84 -13.34
CA TYR A 154 4.38 5.15 -14.56
C TYR A 154 5.75 5.73 -14.19
N GLY A 155 6.38 5.13 -13.20
CA GLY A 155 7.72 5.45 -12.74
C GLY A 155 8.79 4.52 -13.31
N PRO A 156 9.97 4.50 -12.69
CA PRO A 156 11.02 3.55 -13.04
C PRO A 156 10.52 2.11 -12.89
N ALA A 157 10.75 1.31 -13.93
CA ALA A 157 10.34 -0.10 -13.89
C ALA A 157 11.02 -0.84 -12.73
N LEU A 158 10.28 -1.74 -12.10
CA LEU A 158 10.81 -2.57 -11.00
C LEU A 158 12.09 -3.30 -11.44
N PRO A 159 13.16 -3.32 -10.64
CA PRO A 159 14.37 -4.06 -10.95
C PRO A 159 14.05 -5.55 -11.23
N ARG A 160 14.78 -6.15 -12.18
CA ARG A 160 14.46 -7.51 -12.65
C ARG A 160 14.64 -8.59 -11.59
N ASP A 161 15.62 -8.44 -10.72
CA ASP A 161 15.92 -9.29 -9.58
C ASP A 161 14.77 -9.26 -8.56
N VAL A 162 14.34 -8.06 -8.14
CA VAL A 162 13.21 -7.86 -7.25
C VAL A 162 11.92 -8.44 -7.83
N TRP A 163 11.67 -8.20 -9.12
CA TRP A 163 10.50 -8.76 -9.79
C TRP A 163 10.54 -10.30 -9.86
N LYS A 164 11.74 -10.90 -10.07
CA LYS A 164 11.92 -12.36 -10.05
C LYS A 164 11.65 -12.94 -8.67
N GLU A 165 12.11 -12.29 -7.60
CA GLU A 165 11.83 -12.70 -6.21
C GLU A 165 10.32 -12.66 -5.93
N MET A 166 9.67 -11.57 -6.32
CA MET A 166 8.22 -11.44 -6.19
C MET A 166 7.46 -12.53 -6.95
N LYS A 167 7.92 -12.97 -8.12
CA LYS A 167 7.32 -14.08 -8.86
C LYS A 167 7.49 -15.45 -8.20
N ARG A 168 8.57 -15.66 -7.44
CA ARG A 168 8.87 -16.96 -6.78
C ARG A 168 8.09 -17.22 -5.52
N GLY A 169 7.30 -16.31 -5.07
CA GLY A 169 6.47 -16.47 -3.87
C GLY A 169 6.60 -15.33 -2.89
N TRP A 170 6.11 -14.22 -3.28
CA TRP A 170 5.90 -12.99 -2.50
C TRP A 170 6.80 -12.80 -1.28
N ILE A 171 7.13 -11.57 -1.06
CA ILE A 171 8.09 -11.05 -0.09
C ILE A 171 7.91 -11.76 1.25
N LYS A 172 8.78 -12.73 1.50
CA LYS A 172 8.81 -13.49 2.76
C LYS A 172 9.45 -12.68 3.89
N LYS A 173 10.32 -11.73 3.54
CA LYS A 173 11.01 -10.81 4.45
C LYS A 173 10.90 -9.39 3.90
N PRO A 174 10.83 -8.38 4.75
CA PRO A 174 10.95 -7.00 4.29
C PRO A 174 12.26 -6.86 3.52
N THR A 175 12.16 -6.49 2.27
CA THR A 175 13.34 -6.29 1.41
C THR A 175 13.40 -4.82 1.09
N SER A 176 14.36 -4.10 1.68
CA SER A 176 14.65 -2.75 1.23
C SER A 176 15.09 -2.83 -0.22
N ILE A 177 14.29 -2.25 -1.12
CA ILE A 177 14.68 -2.12 -2.52
C ILE A 177 15.71 -1.00 -2.54
N ALA A 178 17.00 -1.37 -2.43
CA ALA A 178 18.13 -0.43 -2.30
C ALA A 178 18.22 0.61 -3.43
N MET A 179 17.49 0.41 -4.52
CA MET A 179 17.47 1.32 -5.68
C MET A 179 16.38 2.41 -5.61
N ARG A 180 15.61 2.49 -4.53
CA ARG A 180 14.55 3.50 -4.37
C ARG A 180 14.72 4.19 -3.02
N PRO A 181 15.43 5.33 -2.97
CA PRO A 181 15.62 6.08 -1.73
C PRO A 181 14.29 6.34 -1.03
N GLY A 182 14.17 6.01 0.24
CA GLY A 182 12.96 6.20 1.04
C GLY A 182 11.93 5.07 0.98
N SER A 183 12.20 3.94 0.29
CA SER A 183 11.34 2.77 0.34
C SER A 183 11.89 1.72 1.29
N SER A 184 11.14 1.43 2.32
CA SER A 184 11.48 0.43 3.32
C SER A 184 11.23 -1.03 2.87
N GLY A 185 10.49 -1.23 1.80
CA GLY A 185 9.97 -2.55 1.42
C GLY A 185 8.88 -3.08 2.37
N LEU A 186 8.64 -2.39 3.48
CA LEU A 186 7.66 -2.79 4.49
C LEU A 186 6.24 -2.80 3.95
N GLY A 187 5.85 -1.82 3.13
CA GLY A 187 4.51 -1.75 2.55
C GLY A 187 4.16 -2.96 1.68
N LEU A 188 5.10 -3.45 0.87
CA LEU A 188 4.90 -4.66 0.07
C LEU A 188 4.91 -5.93 0.93
N PHE A 189 5.71 -5.97 1.98
CA PHE A 189 5.70 -7.06 2.95
C PHE A 189 4.35 -7.14 3.68
N ILE A 190 3.83 -6.02 4.18
CA ILE A 190 2.51 -5.92 4.81
C ILE A 190 1.43 -6.40 3.84
N ALA A 191 1.42 -5.87 2.61
CA ALA A 191 0.47 -6.27 1.59
C ALA A 191 0.52 -7.77 1.30
N SER A 192 1.72 -8.36 1.27
CA SER A 192 1.93 -9.80 1.11
C SER A 192 1.33 -10.61 2.26
N LYS A 193 1.62 -10.24 3.50
CA LYS A 193 1.12 -10.93 4.70
C LYS A 193 -0.39 -10.87 4.79
N PHE A 194 -0.99 -9.69 4.63
CA PHE A 194 -2.43 -9.52 4.68
C PHE A 194 -3.16 -10.23 3.55
N SER A 195 -2.64 -10.15 2.32
CA SER A 195 -3.21 -10.89 1.18
C SER A 195 -3.18 -12.40 1.42
N ARG A 196 -2.07 -12.93 1.93
CA ARG A 196 -1.95 -14.35 2.26
C ARG A 196 -2.96 -14.78 3.33
N TYR A 197 -3.14 -13.97 4.37
CA TYR A 197 -4.15 -14.25 5.41
C TYR A 197 -5.56 -14.31 4.83
N MET A 198 -5.89 -13.40 3.90
CA MET A 198 -7.17 -13.36 3.19
C MET A 198 -7.30 -14.41 2.08
N ASN A 199 -6.36 -15.34 1.92
CA ASN A 199 -6.30 -16.27 0.77
C ASN A 199 -6.38 -15.56 -0.60
N ALA A 200 -5.95 -14.29 -0.65
CA ALA A 200 -5.90 -13.50 -1.86
C ALA A 200 -4.61 -13.78 -2.63
N ASN A 201 -4.72 -13.79 -3.96
CA ASN A 201 -3.55 -13.83 -4.83
C ASN A 201 -3.03 -12.41 -5.07
N VAL A 202 -1.76 -12.21 -4.88
CA VAL A 202 -1.11 -10.91 -4.99
C VAL A 202 0.08 -11.00 -5.94
N GLY A 203 0.37 -9.95 -6.72
CA GLY A 203 1.43 -10.01 -7.71
C GLY A 203 1.82 -8.64 -8.26
N ALA A 204 2.88 -8.65 -9.07
CA ALA A 204 3.33 -7.49 -9.80
C ALA A 204 3.56 -7.81 -11.28
N VAL A 205 3.22 -6.87 -12.14
CA VAL A 205 3.54 -6.89 -13.56
C VAL A 205 4.53 -5.77 -13.83
N ARG A 206 5.71 -6.13 -14.33
CA ARG A 206 6.72 -5.19 -14.74
C ARG A 206 6.44 -4.70 -16.17
N HIS A 207 6.36 -3.40 -16.36
CA HIS A 207 6.25 -2.75 -17.67
C HIS A 207 7.58 -2.07 -18.04
N ARG A 208 7.69 -1.56 -19.24
CA ARG A 208 8.87 -0.76 -19.67
C ARG A 208 8.89 0.60 -18.96
N ASP A 209 7.72 1.13 -18.67
CA ASP A 209 7.40 2.48 -18.17
C ASP A 209 6.67 2.43 -16.81
N GLY A 210 7.03 1.50 -15.94
CA GLY A 210 6.46 1.42 -14.60
C GLY A 210 6.14 0.00 -14.12
N THR A 211 5.29 -0.08 -13.11
CA THR A 211 4.88 -1.32 -12.47
C THR A 211 3.39 -1.34 -12.20
N SER A 212 2.76 -2.50 -12.31
CA SER A 212 1.40 -2.73 -11.80
C SER A 212 1.46 -3.71 -10.65
N PHE A 213 1.00 -3.29 -9.47
CA PHE A 213 0.71 -4.20 -8.36
C PHE A 213 -0.76 -4.61 -8.40
N PHE A 214 -1.05 -5.84 -8.03
CA PHE A 214 -2.43 -6.29 -8.00
C PHE A 214 -2.71 -7.22 -6.81
N VAL A 215 -3.96 -7.24 -6.39
CA VAL A 215 -4.53 -8.24 -5.48
C VAL A 215 -5.79 -8.81 -6.12
N GLU A 216 -5.94 -10.15 -6.08
CA GLU A 216 -7.12 -10.88 -6.54
C GLU A 216 -7.79 -11.57 -5.37
N LEU A 217 -9.08 -11.31 -5.19
CA LEU A 217 -9.89 -11.90 -4.14
C LEU A 217 -11.03 -12.71 -4.73
N PRO A 218 -11.45 -13.80 -4.08
CA PRO A 218 -12.62 -14.56 -4.50
C PRO A 218 -13.89 -13.72 -4.35
N ILE A 219 -14.78 -13.82 -5.33
CA ILE A 219 -16.12 -13.20 -5.26
C ILE A 219 -16.93 -13.90 -4.15
N SER A 220 -17.62 -13.11 -3.36
CA SER A 220 -18.60 -13.64 -2.41
C SER A 220 -19.76 -14.26 -3.19
N LYS A 221 -20.17 -15.47 -2.81
CA LYS A 221 -21.39 -16.10 -3.35
C LYS A 221 -22.67 -15.50 -2.78
N GLN A 222 -22.58 -14.66 -1.77
CA GLN A 222 -23.71 -13.90 -1.27
C GLN A 222 -24.13 -12.86 -2.31
N VAL A 223 -25.35 -12.94 -2.78
CA VAL A 223 -25.94 -11.93 -3.65
C VAL A 223 -26.13 -10.67 -2.83
N SER A 224 -25.65 -9.51 -3.36
CA SER A 224 -26.00 -8.22 -2.80
C SER A 224 -27.53 -8.08 -2.89
N LEU A 225 -28.20 -7.91 -1.76
CA LEU A 225 -29.64 -7.67 -1.67
C LEU A 225 -30.00 -6.18 -1.84
N PHE A 226 -29.08 -5.36 -2.37
CA PHE A 226 -29.28 -3.91 -2.61
C PHE A 226 -28.92 -3.51 -4.03
#